data_2e71e0aa3a00e135c0952ac922859f9e
#
_entry.id   2e71e0aa3a00e135c0952ac922859f9e
#
_cell.length_a   1.000
_cell.length_b   1.000
_cell.length_c   1.000
_cell.angle_alpha   90.00
_cell.angle_beta   90.00
_cell.angle_gamma   90.00
#
_symmetry.space_group_name_H-M   'P 1'
#
loop_
_entity.id
_entity.type
_entity.pdbx_description
1 polymer ?
#
loop_
_entity_poly.entity_id
_entity_poly.type
_entity_poly.pdbx_seq_one_letter_code
_entity_poly.pdbx_strand_id
1 'polypeptide(L)'
;MTRWNSTLAGLGKGGWALIFPEICQLCRDEPAKPEDGYIGDGCLARLKPIEPPFCRRCGQPFPGEISGEFECMNCVEMGLRFEFARAVMQANAEMLEAIHRFKYQQALWLEPLFDRLFSGGAVKQIRDWRGDCLVPVPLHPVRLRERGFNQAEQLCRNLSRATGLRVETRAVKRTRVTQTQTLLSRGERLANMRGAFEPDKVNLNGMRVALVDDVLTTGATTSDCARACKKAGAAEVGVWTLARGLGSPGH
;
A
#
# COMPACT_ATOMS: atom_id res chain seq x y z
N MET A 1 -42.41 -32.35 -6.99
CA MET A 1 -41.87 -31.39 -6.01
C MET A 1 -40.43 -31.16 -6.34
N THR A 2 -40.00 -29.95 -6.68
CA THR A 2 -38.62 -29.45 -6.83
C THR A 2 -38.41 -28.68 -8.15
N ARG A 3 -38.96 -27.46 -8.20
CA ARG A 3 -38.52 -26.49 -9.23
C ARG A 3 -38.64 -25.01 -8.80
N TRP A 4 -38.59 -24.73 -7.50
CA TRP A 4 -38.75 -23.37 -6.98
C TRP A 4 -37.49 -22.72 -6.40
N ASN A 5 -36.38 -23.47 -6.29
CA ASN A 5 -35.16 -22.91 -5.65
C ASN A 5 -34.18 -22.20 -6.60
N SER A 6 -34.37 -22.29 -7.92
CA SER A 6 -33.49 -21.64 -8.91
C SER A 6 -33.88 -20.20 -9.23
N THR A 7 -35.15 -19.84 -9.02
CA THR A 7 -35.69 -18.52 -9.39
C THR A 7 -35.39 -17.43 -8.34
N LEU A 8 -35.27 -17.79 -7.07
CA LEU A 8 -34.97 -16.83 -6.01
C LEU A 8 -33.48 -16.42 -5.96
N ALA A 9 -32.59 -17.33 -6.39
CA ALA A 9 -31.18 -17.02 -6.52
C ALA A 9 -30.88 -16.04 -7.69
N GLY A 10 -31.71 -16.05 -8.72
CA GLY A 10 -31.63 -15.12 -9.87
C GLY A 10 -32.12 -13.70 -9.52
N LEU A 11 -33.18 -13.59 -8.72
CA LEU A 11 -33.73 -12.29 -8.31
C LEU A 11 -32.82 -11.54 -7.33
N GLY A 12 -32.07 -12.26 -6.49
CA GLY A 12 -31.05 -11.65 -5.62
C GLY A 12 -29.90 -11.03 -6.41
N LYS A 13 -29.40 -11.73 -7.43
CA LYS A 13 -28.32 -11.23 -8.30
C LYS A 13 -28.76 -10.04 -9.15
N GLY A 14 -29.99 -10.04 -9.67
CA GLY A 14 -30.53 -8.95 -10.48
C GLY A 14 -30.77 -7.66 -9.67
N GLY A 15 -31.16 -7.76 -8.39
CA GLY A 15 -31.34 -6.61 -7.51
C GLY A 15 -30.02 -5.94 -7.12
N TRP A 16 -28.95 -6.71 -6.91
CA TRP A 16 -27.62 -6.19 -6.64
C TRP A 16 -26.99 -5.55 -7.89
N ALA A 17 -27.22 -6.05 -9.09
CA ALA A 17 -26.72 -5.49 -10.35
C ALA A 17 -27.31 -4.10 -10.65
N LEU A 18 -28.50 -3.77 -10.13
CA LEU A 18 -29.09 -2.43 -10.23
C LEU A 18 -28.43 -1.42 -9.29
N ILE A 19 -27.88 -1.87 -8.17
CA ILE A 19 -27.21 -1.01 -7.17
C ILE A 19 -25.71 -0.93 -7.46
N PHE A 20 -25.12 -2.04 -7.96
CA PHE A 20 -23.72 -2.15 -8.35
C PHE A 20 -23.66 -2.67 -9.80
N PRO A 21 -23.71 -1.78 -10.80
CA PRO A 21 -23.61 -2.21 -12.19
C PRO A 21 -22.26 -2.91 -12.40
N GLU A 22 -22.27 -4.08 -13.04
CA GLU A 22 -21.07 -4.83 -13.45
C GLU A 22 -20.31 -4.08 -14.57
N ILE A 23 -20.03 -2.81 -14.32
CA ILE A 23 -19.33 -1.88 -15.21
C ILE A 23 -18.07 -1.40 -14.49
N CYS A 24 -17.00 -1.28 -15.25
CA CYS A 24 -15.72 -0.77 -14.77
C CYS A 24 -15.88 0.55 -14.01
N GLN A 25 -15.49 0.54 -12.76
CA GLN A 25 -15.60 1.73 -11.90
C GLN A 25 -14.53 2.80 -12.21
N LEU A 26 -13.53 2.50 -13.04
CA LEU A 26 -12.55 3.51 -13.48
C LEU A 26 -12.98 4.21 -14.77
N CYS A 27 -13.17 3.47 -15.88
CA CYS A 27 -13.49 4.05 -17.19
C CYS A 27 -14.99 4.15 -17.48
N ARG A 28 -15.84 3.31 -16.84
CA ARG A 28 -17.29 3.18 -17.06
C ARG A 28 -17.70 2.68 -18.47
N ASP A 29 -16.74 2.20 -19.25
CA ASP A 29 -16.97 1.83 -20.67
C ASP A 29 -16.92 0.32 -20.93
N GLU A 30 -16.55 -0.49 -19.94
CA GLU A 30 -16.38 -1.92 -20.08
C GLU A 30 -17.01 -2.70 -18.92
N PRO A 31 -17.39 -3.99 -19.15
CA PRO A 31 -17.86 -4.86 -18.08
C PRO A 31 -16.76 -5.06 -17.02
N ALA A 32 -17.18 -5.30 -15.77
CA ALA A 32 -16.27 -5.56 -14.66
C ALA A 32 -16.91 -6.54 -13.68
N LYS A 33 -16.04 -7.27 -12.94
CA LYS A 33 -16.47 -8.31 -12.00
C LYS A 33 -16.19 -7.88 -10.56
N PRO A 34 -17.01 -8.34 -9.60
CA PRO A 34 -16.79 -8.06 -8.18
C PRO A 34 -15.44 -8.53 -7.65
N GLU A 35 -14.98 -9.73 -8.07
CA GLU A 35 -13.67 -10.30 -7.68
C GLU A 35 -12.47 -9.47 -8.14
N ASP A 36 -12.66 -8.64 -9.16
CA ASP A 36 -11.66 -7.71 -9.68
C ASP A 36 -11.85 -6.28 -9.13
N GLY A 37 -12.65 -6.13 -8.06
CA GLY A 37 -12.96 -4.83 -7.47
C GLY A 37 -13.72 -3.92 -8.44
N TYR A 38 -14.57 -4.50 -9.30
CA TYR A 38 -15.27 -3.79 -10.38
C TYR A 38 -14.37 -2.98 -11.31
N ILE A 39 -13.16 -3.49 -11.57
CA ILE A 39 -12.25 -2.95 -12.59
C ILE A 39 -12.28 -3.86 -13.79
N GLY A 40 -12.52 -3.31 -14.98
CA GLY A 40 -12.60 -4.04 -16.23
C GLY A 40 -11.22 -4.47 -16.75
N ASP A 41 -11.22 -5.46 -17.64
CA ASP A 41 -9.99 -6.09 -18.15
C ASP A 41 -9.07 -5.08 -18.84
N GLY A 42 -9.60 -4.11 -19.56
CA GLY A 42 -8.82 -3.06 -20.21
C GLY A 42 -8.14 -2.14 -19.21
N CYS A 43 -8.80 -1.80 -18.08
CA CYS A 43 -8.19 -1.03 -17.01
C CYS A 43 -7.19 -1.86 -16.21
N LEU A 44 -7.46 -3.14 -15.97
CA LEU A 44 -6.53 -4.07 -15.31
C LEU A 44 -5.24 -4.23 -16.13
N ALA A 45 -5.35 -4.38 -17.45
CA ALA A 45 -4.19 -4.49 -18.34
C ALA A 45 -3.28 -3.25 -18.36
N ARG A 46 -3.80 -2.08 -17.97
CA ARG A 46 -3.01 -0.86 -17.82
C ARG A 46 -2.29 -0.74 -16.48
N LEU A 47 -2.63 -1.58 -15.49
CA LEU A 47 -1.88 -1.65 -14.23
C LEU A 47 -0.49 -2.23 -14.52
N LYS A 48 0.54 -1.54 -14.08
CA LYS A 48 1.93 -1.91 -14.36
C LYS A 48 2.60 -2.46 -13.10
N PRO A 49 2.96 -3.75 -13.07
CA PRO A 49 3.78 -4.29 -11.99
C PRO A 49 5.17 -3.63 -11.98
N ILE A 50 5.83 -3.68 -10.83
CA ILE A 50 7.23 -3.29 -10.72
C ILE A 50 8.10 -4.52 -10.94
N GLU A 51 8.93 -4.46 -11.97
CA GLU A 51 9.88 -5.49 -12.33
C GLU A 51 11.32 -4.95 -12.23
N PRO A 52 12.31 -5.82 -12.00
CA PRO A 52 13.71 -5.43 -12.06
C PRO A 52 14.09 -4.88 -13.45
N PRO A 53 15.08 -3.94 -13.53
CA PRO A 53 15.88 -3.43 -12.42
C PRO A 53 15.17 -2.32 -11.65
N PHE A 54 15.37 -2.30 -10.31
CA PHE A 54 14.89 -1.24 -9.44
C PHE A 54 15.91 -0.91 -8.35
N CYS A 55 15.84 0.30 -7.80
CA CYS A 55 16.70 0.72 -6.71
C CYS A 55 16.59 -0.25 -5.51
N ARG A 56 17.71 -0.82 -5.06
CA ARG A 56 17.76 -1.76 -3.93
C ARG A 56 17.18 -1.16 -2.64
N ARG A 57 17.31 0.16 -2.45
CA ARG A 57 16.86 0.87 -1.25
C ARG A 57 15.36 1.20 -1.28
N CYS A 58 14.88 1.90 -2.30
CA CYS A 58 13.50 2.42 -2.31
C CYS A 58 12.57 1.74 -3.33
N GLY A 59 13.03 0.74 -4.06
CA GLY A 59 12.20 0.04 -5.04
C GLY A 59 11.80 0.89 -6.25
N GLN A 60 12.47 2.04 -6.50
CA GLN A 60 12.20 2.87 -7.68
C GLN A 60 12.62 2.09 -8.93
N PRO A 61 11.69 1.79 -9.87
CA PRO A 61 12.04 1.13 -11.13
C PRO A 61 12.96 2.02 -11.96
N PHE A 62 13.83 1.39 -12.71
CA PHE A 62 14.76 2.03 -13.63
C PHE A 62 14.47 1.58 -15.06
N PRO A 63 14.28 2.51 -16.02
CA PRO A 63 14.13 2.16 -17.42
C PRO A 63 15.49 1.87 -18.04
N GLY A 64 15.79 0.61 -18.32
CA GLY A 64 17.03 0.19 -18.93
C GLY A 64 17.68 -1.01 -18.26
N GLU A 65 18.82 -1.45 -18.78
CA GLU A 65 19.59 -2.55 -18.23
C GLU A 65 20.63 -2.03 -17.24
N ILE A 66 20.73 -2.67 -16.10
CA ILE A 66 21.75 -2.41 -15.08
C ILE A 66 22.37 -3.74 -14.70
N SER A 67 23.70 -3.84 -14.83
CA SER A 67 24.44 -4.97 -14.31
C SER A 67 24.67 -4.81 -12.81
N GLY A 68 23.93 -5.60 -12.02
CA GLY A 68 24.08 -5.63 -10.56
C GLY A 68 23.06 -4.77 -9.80
N GLU A 69 23.29 -4.64 -8.48
CA GLU A 69 22.46 -3.84 -7.60
C GLU A 69 22.84 -2.37 -7.67
N PHE A 70 21.84 -1.49 -7.68
CA PHE A 70 22.09 -0.04 -7.61
C PHE A 70 21.23 0.65 -6.57
N GLU A 71 21.72 1.79 -6.11
CA GLU A 71 20.97 2.71 -5.26
C GLU A 71 20.81 4.06 -5.99
N CYS A 72 19.58 4.53 -6.13
CA CYS A 72 19.33 5.77 -6.85
C CYS A 72 19.82 6.99 -6.04
N MET A 73 20.21 8.06 -6.74
CA MET A 73 20.74 9.29 -6.12
C MET A 73 19.85 9.81 -4.99
N ASN A 74 18.54 9.73 -5.16
CA ASN A 74 17.59 10.13 -4.13
C ASN A 74 17.77 9.39 -2.80
N CYS A 75 18.14 8.11 -2.82
CA CYS A 75 18.35 7.32 -1.61
C CYS A 75 19.70 7.62 -0.97
N VAL A 76 20.70 7.89 -1.77
CA VAL A 76 22.05 8.31 -1.29
C VAL A 76 21.94 9.60 -0.47
N GLU A 77 21.16 10.58 -0.95
CA GLU A 77 21.02 11.90 -0.32
C GLU A 77 20.06 11.89 0.88
N MET A 78 19.02 11.05 0.88
CA MET A 78 17.90 11.19 1.82
C MET A 78 18.11 10.54 3.19
N GLY A 79 19.09 9.66 3.38
CA GLY A 79 19.33 9.01 4.67
C GLY A 79 18.09 8.28 5.23
N LEU A 80 17.44 7.47 4.41
CA LEU A 80 16.23 6.72 4.78
C LEU A 80 16.50 5.77 5.96
N ARG A 81 15.51 5.61 6.85
CA ARG A 81 15.64 4.87 8.12
C ARG A 81 15.15 3.41 8.06
N PHE A 82 14.73 2.94 6.90
CA PHE A 82 14.43 1.54 6.63
C PHE A 82 15.55 0.88 5.82
N GLU A 83 15.68 -0.42 5.89
CA GLU A 83 16.70 -1.19 5.15
C GLU A 83 16.43 -1.18 3.67
N PHE A 84 15.19 -1.46 3.27
CA PHE A 84 14.73 -1.41 1.89
C PHE A 84 13.23 -1.15 1.82
N ALA A 85 12.76 -0.80 0.62
CA ALA A 85 11.33 -0.75 0.31
C ALA A 85 11.04 -1.53 -0.98
N ARG A 86 9.89 -2.17 -1.01
CA ARG A 86 9.35 -2.87 -2.18
C ARG A 86 7.91 -2.42 -2.41
N ALA A 87 7.53 -2.28 -3.65
CA ALA A 87 6.15 -2.07 -4.06
C ALA A 87 5.79 -3.06 -5.16
N VAL A 88 4.52 -3.41 -5.25
CA VAL A 88 4.10 -4.40 -6.25
C VAL A 88 3.71 -3.76 -7.57
N MET A 89 3.17 -2.53 -7.54
CA MET A 89 2.67 -1.84 -8.73
C MET A 89 3.33 -0.47 -8.89
N GLN A 90 3.40 0.02 -10.13
CA GLN A 90 3.71 1.41 -10.40
C GLN A 90 2.48 2.27 -10.10
N ALA A 91 2.66 3.44 -9.50
CA ALA A 91 1.60 4.40 -9.24
C ALA A 91 1.28 5.19 -10.53
N ASN A 92 0.79 4.49 -11.56
CA ASN A 92 0.26 5.10 -12.77
C ASN A 92 -1.14 5.68 -12.54
N ALA A 93 -1.74 6.27 -13.57
CA ALA A 93 -3.02 6.98 -13.46
C ALA A 93 -4.15 6.07 -12.92
N GLU A 94 -4.28 4.85 -13.44
CA GLU A 94 -5.30 3.90 -13.04
C GLU A 94 -5.13 3.45 -11.59
N MET A 95 -3.90 3.12 -11.18
CA MET A 95 -3.59 2.71 -9.81
C MET A 95 -3.82 3.85 -8.82
N LEU A 96 -3.40 5.08 -9.16
CA LEU A 96 -3.62 6.25 -8.32
C LEU A 96 -5.11 6.59 -8.17
N GLU A 97 -5.89 6.48 -9.25
CA GLU A 97 -7.33 6.70 -9.20
C GLU A 97 -8.03 5.63 -8.33
N ALA A 98 -7.67 4.36 -8.48
CA ALA A 98 -8.20 3.29 -7.63
C ALA A 98 -7.88 3.53 -6.14
N ILE A 99 -6.62 3.86 -5.82
CA ILE A 99 -6.19 4.19 -4.45
C ILE A 99 -6.90 5.44 -3.93
N HIS A 100 -7.10 6.46 -4.77
CA HIS A 100 -7.81 7.68 -4.40
C HIS A 100 -9.27 7.39 -4.03
N ARG A 101 -9.99 6.61 -4.86
CA ARG A 101 -11.37 6.20 -4.56
C ARG A 101 -11.46 5.37 -3.28
N PHE A 102 -10.53 4.45 -3.09
CA PHE A 102 -10.46 3.66 -1.86
C PHE A 102 -10.29 4.56 -0.63
N LYS A 103 -9.39 5.55 -0.71
CA LYS A 103 -9.08 6.47 0.41
C LYS A 103 -10.19 7.46 0.74
N TYR A 104 -10.82 8.05 -0.28
CA TYR A 104 -11.64 9.25 -0.11
C TYR A 104 -13.10 9.04 -0.48
N GLN A 105 -13.43 7.99 -1.21
CA GLN A 105 -14.80 7.66 -1.60
C GLN A 105 -15.29 6.36 -0.96
N GLN A 106 -14.54 5.82 0.02
CA GLN A 106 -14.86 4.57 0.72
C GLN A 106 -15.14 3.40 -0.24
N ALA A 107 -14.42 3.33 -1.36
CA ALA A 107 -14.57 2.32 -2.38
C ALA A 107 -14.04 0.95 -1.91
N LEU A 108 -14.65 0.39 -0.84
CA LEU A 108 -14.20 -0.85 -0.21
C LEU A 108 -14.32 -2.06 -1.15
N TRP A 109 -15.12 -1.97 -2.19
CA TRP A 109 -15.21 -3.00 -3.24
C TRP A 109 -13.88 -3.19 -4.01
N LEU A 110 -12.91 -2.27 -3.91
CA LEU A 110 -11.56 -2.42 -4.45
C LEU A 110 -10.66 -3.34 -3.60
N GLU A 111 -11.08 -3.69 -2.38
CA GLU A 111 -10.28 -4.52 -1.47
C GLU A 111 -9.85 -5.87 -2.09
N PRO A 112 -10.73 -6.65 -2.79
CA PRO A 112 -10.32 -7.90 -3.41
C PRO A 112 -9.20 -7.73 -4.45
N LEU A 113 -9.26 -6.67 -5.26
CA LEU A 113 -8.21 -6.33 -6.21
C LEU A 113 -6.88 -6.02 -5.49
N PHE A 114 -6.93 -5.14 -4.51
CA PHE A 114 -5.72 -4.75 -3.77
C PHE A 114 -5.11 -5.92 -2.99
N ASP A 115 -5.96 -6.79 -2.41
CA ASP A 115 -5.48 -8.00 -1.75
C ASP A 115 -4.76 -8.92 -2.75
N ARG A 116 -5.38 -9.22 -3.89
CA ARG A 116 -4.76 -10.06 -4.92
C ARG A 116 -3.44 -9.50 -5.42
N LEU A 117 -3.39 -8.21 -5.77
CA LEU A 117 -2.18 -7.57 -6.28
C LEU A 117 -1.09 -7.55 -5.20
N PHE A 118 -1.42 -7.10 -3.99
CA PHE A 118 -0.44 -6.91 -2.94
C PHE A 118 0.07 -8.24 -2.38
N SER A 119 -0.83 -9.17 -2.09
CA SER A 119 -0.44 -10.50 -1.57
C SER A 119 0.36 -11.29 -2.62
N GLY A 120 0.00 -11.19 -3.89
CA GLY A 120 0.73 -11.85 -4.98
C GLY A 120 2.21 -11.45 -5.06
N GLY A 121 2.53 -10.18 -4.81
CA GLY A 121 3.91 -9.69 -4.84
C GLY A 121 4.63 -9.70 -3.49
N ALA A 122 3.95 -9.38 -2.39
CA ALA A 122 4.58 -9.12 -1.11
C ALA A 122 4.78 -10.37 -0.22
N VAL A 123 3.86 -11.34 -0.27
CA VAL A 123 3.87 -12.51 0.65
C VAL A 123 5.18 -13.29 0.56
N LYS A 124 5.59 -13.66 -0.66
CA LYS A 124 6.85 -14.39 -0.86
C LYS A 124 8.04 -13.58 -0.36
N GLN A 125 8.11 -12.30 -0.69
CA GLN A 125 9.22 -11.44 -0.30
C GLN A 125 9.34 -11.29 1.23
N ILE A 126 8.20 -11.13 1.94
CA ILE A 126 8.17 -11.02 3.40
C ILE A 126 8.62 -12.33 4.06
N ARG A 127 8.19 -13.48 3.53
CA ARG A 127 8.61 -14.80 4.03
C ARG A 127 10.09 -15.06 3.79
N ASP A 128 10.59 -14.79 2.60
CA ASP A 128 12.01 -14.96 2.25
C ASP A 128 12.91 -14.07 3.13
N TRP A 129 12.43 -12.85 3.41
CA TRP A 129 13.10 -11.93 4.32
C TRP A 129 12.97 -12.32 5.80
N ARG A 130 12.09 -13.27 6.14
CA ARG A 130 11.82 -13.73 7.52
C ARG A 130 11.35 -12.60 8.44
N GLY A 131 10.34 -11.84 8.00
CA GLY A 131 9.69 -10.83 8.84
C GLY A 131 8.99 -11.48 10.05
N ASP A 132 9.02 -10.81 11.21
CA ASP A 132 8.42 -11.31 12.46
C ASP A 132 7.00 -10.76 12.69
N CYS A 133 6.73 -9.55 12.22
CA CYS A 133 5.41 -8.91 12.35
C CYS A 133 5.14 -7.89 11.25
N LEU A 134 3.87 -7.55 11.08
CA LEU A 134 3.38 -6.50 10.18
C LEU A 134 3.01 -5.27 11.01
N VAL A 135 3.50 -4.11 10.61
CA VAL A 135 3.15 -2.83 11.24
C VAL A 135 2.54 -1.92 10.18
N PRO A 136 1.25 -1.56 10.27
CA PRO A 136 0.65 -0.60 9.35
C PRO A 136 1.15 0.81 9.68
N VAL A 137 1.44 1.62 8.65
CA VAL A 137 1.69 3.05 8.85
C VAL A 137 0.41 3.69 9.42
N PRO A 138 0.46 4.30 10.62
CA PRO A 138 -0.74 4.83 11.25
C PRO A 138 -1.17 6.16 10.64
N LEU A 139 -2.49 6.35 10.54
CA LEU A 139 -3.08 7.64 10.27
C LEU A 139 -3.10 8.50 11.53
N HIS A 140 -3.07 9.83 11.35
CA HIS A 140 -3.40 10.74 12.45
C HIS A 140 -4.88 10.55 12.86
N PRO A 141 -5.25 10.64 14.16
CA PRO A 141 -6.62 10.42 14.62
C PRO A 141 -7.69 11.26 13.89
N VAL A 142 -7.36 12.49 13.48
CA VAL A 142 -8.25 13.33 12.67
C VAL A 142 -8.52 12.66 11.31
N ARG A 143 -7.48 12.24 10.61
CA ARG A 143 -7.60 11.58 9.31
C ARG A 143 -8.31 10.22 9.41
N LEU A 144 -8.09 9.49 10.50
CA LEU A 144 -8.77 8.22 10.73
C LEU A 144 -10.29 8.44 10.93
N ARG A 145 -10.69 9.49 11.64
CA ARG A 145 -12.11 9.84 11.80
C ARG A 145 -12.76 10.28 10.48
N GLU A 146 -12.07 11.10 9.69
CA GLU A 146 -12.56 11.56 8.39
C GLU A 146 -12.76 10.40 7.41
N ARG A 147 -11.85 9.43 7.42
CA ARG A 147 -11.79 8.33 6.46
C ARG A 147 -12.57 7.09 6.90
N GLY A 148 -12.74 6.91 8.21
CA GLY A 148 -13.42 5.76 8.81
C GLY A 148 -12.53 4.52 8.99
N PHE A 149 -11.42 4.40 8.27
CA PHE A 149 -10.50 3.26 8.32
C PHE A 149 -9.06 3.64 7.96
N ASN A 150 -8.11 2.74 8.26
CA ASN A 150 -6.71 2.86 7.85
C ASN A 150 -6.40 1.84 6.73
N GLN A 151 -6.05 2.32 5.53
CA GLN A 151 -5.75 1.48 4.37
C GLN A 151 -4.58 0.53 4.62
N ALA A 152 -3.52 1.05 5.26
CA ALA A 152 -2.34 0.24 5.58
C ALA A 152 -2.70 -0.92 6.53
N GLU A 153 -3.65 -0.68 7.48
CA GLU A 153 -4.13 -1.72 8.36
C GLU A 153 -4.95 -2.78 7.60
N GLN A 154 -5.77 -2.36 6.64
CA GLN A 154 -6.51 -3.30 5.79
C GLN A 154 -5.57 -4.19 4.97
N LEU A 155 -4.54 -3.59 4.34
CA LEU A 155 -3.49 -4.33 3.63
C LEU A 155 -2.74 -5.30 4.57
N CYS A 156 -2.41 -4.87 5.81
CA CYS A 156 -1.79 -5.74 6.81
C CYS A 156 -2.67 -6.93 7.17
N ARG A 157 -3.98 -6.76 7.34
CA ARG A 157 -4.91 -7.85 7.66
C ARG A 157 -4.93 -8.92 6.57
N ASN A 158 -4.88 -8.51 5.31
CA ASN A 158 -4.82 -9.42 4.17
C ASN A 158 -3.48 -10.18 4.14
N LEU A 159 -2.36 -9.48 4.29
CA LEU A 159 -1.04 -10.10 4.41
C LEU A 159 -0.95 -11.05 5.60
N SER A 160 -1.55 -10.70 6.74
CA SER A 160 -1.58 -11.55 7.94
C SER A 160 -2.26 -12.89 7.66
N ARG A 161 -3.41 -12.89 6.96
CA ARG A 161 -4.09 -14.13 6.56
C ARG A 161 -3.21 -15.02 5.68
N ALA A 162 -2.43 -14.41 4.78
CA ALA A 162 -1.58 -15.12 3.84
C ALA A 162 -0.23 -15.56 4.43
N THR A 163 0.36 -14.77 5.36
CA THR A 163 1.69 -15.03 5.93
C THR A 163 1.66 -15.74 7.29
N GLY A 164 0.55 -15.60 8.04
CA GLY A 164 0.46 -16.01 9.44
C GLY A 164 1.08 -15.01 10.43
N LEU A 165 1.66 -13.90 9.95
CA LEU A 165 2.29 -12.90 10.80
C LEU A 165 1.24 -12.05 11.53
N ARG A 166 1.51 -11.71 12.79
CA ARG A 166 0.65 -10.82 13.58
C ARG A 166 0.74 -9.37 13.09
N VAL A 167 -0.38 -8.66 13.23
CA VAL A 167 -0.47 -7.22 12.92
C VAL A 167 -0.36 -6.41 14.19
N GLU A 168 0.66 -5.57 14.29
CA GLU A 168 0.95 -4.72 15.44
C GLU A 168 0.47 -3.27 15.20
N THR A 169 -0.84 -3.04 15.29
CA THR A 169 -1.45 -1.72 15.03
C THR A 169 -1.08 -0.67 16.07
N ARG A 170 -0.56 -1.08 17.23
CA ARG A 170 -0.17 -0.21 18.35
C ARG A 170 1.34 -0.15 18.57
N ALA A 171 2.14 -0.55 17.58
CA ALA A 171 3.58 -0.44 17.64
C ALA A 171 4.05 1.03 17.51
N VAL A 172 3.39 1.78 16.65
CA VAL A 172 3.70 3.18 16.35
C VAL A 172 2.40 3.99 16.29
N LYS A 173 2.45 5.23 16.75
CA LYS A 173 1.37 6.22 16.62
C LYS A 173 1.84 7.45 15.85
N ARG A 174 0.92 8.09 15.12
CA ARG A 174 1.16 9.38 14.48
C ARG A 174 0.70 10.50 15.39
N THR A 175 1.61 11.37 15.79
CA THR A 175 1.39 12.42 16.78
C THR A 175 1.15 13.80 16.16
N ARG A 176 1.53 14.00 14.88
CA ARG A 176 1.39 15.30 14.20
C ARG A 176 0.49 15.20 12.98
N VAL A 177 -0.40 16.19 12.82
CA VAL A 177 -1.10 16.45 11.56
C VAL A 177 -0.10 17.08 10.61
N THR A 178 0.26 16.39 9.54
CA THR A 178 1.07 16.97 8.46
C THR A 178 0.15 17.43 7.34
N GLN A 179 0.43 18.61 6.78
CA GLN A 179 -0.34 19.14 5.65
C GLN A 179 -0.21 18.22 4.42
N THR A 180 -1.23 18.30 3.54
CA THR A 180 -1.25 17.54 2.28
C THR A 180 -0.06 17.96 1.42
N GLN A 181 0.80 17.00 1.06
CA GLN A 181 2.15 17.24 0.55
C GLN A 181 2.23 17.52 -0.97
N THR A 182 1.11 17.78 -1.62
CA THR A 182 1.05 17.91 -3.09
C THR A 182 1.89 19.06 -3.67
N LEU A 183 2.16 20.10 -2.88
CA LEU A 183 2.91 21.29 -3.31
C LEU A 183 4.34 21.38 -2.73
N LEU A 184 4.77 20.46 -1.89
CA LEU A 184 6.07 20.51 -1.23
C LEU A 184 7.15 19.84 -2.07
N SER A 185 8.33 20.42 -2.12
CA SER A 185 9.55 19.81 -2.65
C SER A 185 9.91 18.54 -1.84
N ARG A 186 10.79 17.72 -2.38
CA ARG A 186 11.21 16.48 -1.74
C ARG A 186 11.87 16.72 -0.36
N GLY A 187 12.75 17.68 -0.25
CA GLY A 187 13.40 18.08 1.02
C GLY A 187 12.41 18.59 2.07
N GLU A 188 11.46 19.42 1.65
CA GLU A 188 10.37 19.92 2.51
C GLU A 188 9.48 18.78 3.01
N ARG A 189 9.19 17.76 2.18
CA ARG A 189 8.43 16.57 2.61
C ARG A 189 9.16 15.80 3.70
N LEU A 190 10.48 15.66 3.60
CA LEU A 190 11.30 15.00 4.62
C LEU A 190 11.27 15.78 5.93
N ALA A 191 11.49 17.11 5.86
CA ALA A 191 11.46 18.00 7.02
C ALA A 191 10.08 18.03 7.68
N ASN A 192 9.00 18.09 6.89
CA ASN A 192 7.62 18.09 7.37
C ASN A 192 7.25 16.79 8.10
N MET A 193 7.79 15.65 7.68
CA MET A 193 7.52 14.34 8.28
C MET A 193 8.39 14.02 9.50
N ARG A 194 9.49 14.73 9.72
CA ARG A 194 10.42 14.45 10.82
C ARG A 194 9.73 14.58 12.18
N GLY A 195 9.72 13.47 12.96
CA GLY A 195 9.08 13.43 14.28
C GLY A 195 7.56 13.36 14.24
N ALA A 196 6.96 12.98 13.11
CA ALA A 196 5.51 12.79 13.00
C ALA A 196 5.03 11.46 13.64
N PHE A 197 5.95 10.50 13.83
CA PHE A 197 5.65 9.20 14.42
C PHE A 197 6.48 8.96 15.68
N GLU A 198 5.85 8.33 16.67
CA GLU A 198 6.49 7.93 17.93
C GLU A 198 6.11 6.48 18.29
N PRO A 199 6.94 5.75 19.05
CA PRO A 199 6.55 4.46 19.62
C PRO A 199 5.23 4.56 20.39
N ASP A 200 4.46 3.49 20.38
CA ASP A 200 3.21 3.43 21.18
C ASP A 200 3.33 2.34 22.25
N LYS A 201 2.51 1.29 22.21
CA LYS A 201 2.37 0.36 23.35
C LYS A 201 3.06 -0.99 23.13
N VAL A 202 3.54 -1.28 21.93
CA VAL A 202 4.14 -2.57 21.58
C VAL A 202 5.66 -2.44 21.56
N ASN A 203 6.32 -3.34 22.27
CA ASN A 203 7.76 -3.51 22.20
C ASN A 203 8.12 -4.38 20.97
N LEU A 204 8.98 -3.87 20.10
CA LEU A 204 9.45 -4.53 18.89
C LEU A 204 10.87 -5.10 19.05
N ASN A 205 11.37 -5.26 20.28
CA ASN A 205 12.75 -5.60 20.55
C ASN A 205 13.24 -6.82 19.77
N GLY A 206 14.30 -6.64 19.00
CA GLY A 206 14.94 -7.66 18.18
C GLY A 206 14.17 -8.09 16.93
N MET A 207 12.98 -7.52 16.67
CA MET A 207 12.11 -7.96 15.56
C MET A 207 12.52 -7.35 14.21
N ARG A 208 12.29 -8.14 13.16
CA ARG A 208 12.30 -7.72 11.76
C ARG A 208 10.87 -7.30 11.37
N VAL A 209 10.66 -6.01 11.27
CA VAL A 209 9.35 -5.40 11.06
C VAL A 209 9.06 -5.19 9.59
N ALA A 210 7.97 -5.79 9.08
CA ALA A 210 7.42 -5.45 7.79
C ALA A 210 6.46 -4.25 7.94
N LEU A 211 6.95 -3.05 7.63
CA LEU A 211 6.16 -1.82 7.64
C LEU A 211 5.35 -1.72 6.35
N VAL A 212 4.04 -1.52 6.47
CA VAL A 212 3.11 -1.54 5.32
C VAL A 212 2.44 -0.17 5.14
N ASP A 213 2.41 0.29 3.88
CA ASP A 213 1.65 1.47 3.47
C ASP A 213 1.00 1.24 2.09
N ASP A 214 0.16 2.12 1.61
CA ASP A 214 -0.47 2.00 0.30
C ASP A 214 0.42 2.53 -0.83
N VAL A 215 1.06 3.70 -0.67
CA VAL A 215 1.89 4.32 -1.70
C VAL A 215 3.21 4.83 -1.14
N LEU A 216 4.31 4.41 -1.74
CA LEU A 216 5.62 4.97 -1.50
C LEU A 216 5.93 6.04 -2.56
N THR A 217 6.05 7.29 -2.16
CA THR A 217 6.50 8.39 -3.04
C THR A 217 7.97 8.76 -2.76
N THR A 218 8.22 9.71 -1.88
CA THR A 218 9.58 10.09 -1.46
C THR A 218 10.18 9.16 -0.41
N GLY A 219 9.34 8.39 0.29
CA GLY A 219 9.75 7.60 1.45
C GLY A 219 9.79 8.37 2.77
N ALA A 220 9.43 9.66 2.79
CA ALA A 220 9.49 10.48 3.99
C ALA A 220 8.61 9.93 5.14
N THR A 221 7.37 9.55 4.83
CA THR A 221 6.41 8.97 5.79
C THR A 221 6.93 7.65 6.34
N THR A 222 7.27 6.72 5.46
CA THR A 222 7.76 5.39 5.85
C THR A 222 9.10 5.45 6.56
N SER A 223 9.98 6.41 6.20
CA SER A 223 11.26 6.63 6.87
C SER A 223 11.08 7.11 8.31
N ASP A 224 10.19 8.08 8.56
CA ASP A 224 9.95 8.54 9.93
C ASP A 224 9.20 7.48 10.76
N CYS A 225 8.28 6.73 10.16
CA CYS A 225 7.62 5.60 10.81
C CYS A 225 8.63 4.49 11.15
N ALA A 226 9.56 4.15 10.24
CA ALA A 226 10.65 3.21 10.49
C ALA A 226 11.56 3.67 11.63
N ARG A 227 11.88 4.97 11.73
CA ARG A 227 12.59 5.55 12.86
C ARG A 227 11.85 5.27 14.17
N ALA A 228 10.52 5.40 14.19
CA ALA A 228 9.73 5.11 15.38
C ALA A 228 9.73 3.61 15.72
N CYS A 229 9.66 2.71 14.71
CA CYS A 229 9.82 1.26 14.92
C CYS A 229 11.20 0.93 15.52
N LYS A 230 12.27 1.54 15.01
CA LYS A 230 13.64 1.37 15.58
C LYS A 230 13.71 1.85 17.02
N LYS A 231 13.09 2.97 17.36
CA LYS A 231 12.96 3.45 18.75
C LYS A 231 12.17 2.48 19.64
N ALA A 232 11.22 1.73 19.09
CA ALA A 232 10.48 0.68 19.78
C ALA A 232 11.26 -0.63 19.92
N GLY A 233 12.53 -0.68 19.43
CA GLY A 233 13.42 -1.82 19.55
C GLY A 233 13.56 -2.69 18.31
N ALA A 234 12.93 -2.36 17.18
CA ALA A 234 13.04 -3.15 15.96
C ALA A 234 14.50 -3.30 15.50
N ALA A 235 14.93 -4.53 15.21
CA ALA A 235 16.25 -4.83 14.69
C ALA A 235 16.38 -4.35 13.23
N GLU A 236 15.38 -4.68 12.42
CA GLU A 236 15.31 -4.29 11.01
C GLU A 236 13.90 -3.81 10.64
N VAL A 237 13.80 -2.93 9.66
CA VAL A 237 12.52 -2.45 9.11
C VAL A 237 12.56 -2.49 7.60
N GLY A 238 11.88 -3.45 6.99
CA GLY A 238 11.57 -3.47 5.56
C GLY A 238 10.22 -2.80 5.30
N VAL A 239 10.07 -2.15 4.15
CA VAL A 239 8.82 -1.47 3.76
C VAL A 239 8.17 -2.18 2.59
N TRP A 240 6.87 -2.43 2.67
CA TRP A 240 6.06 -2.94 1.56
C TRP A 240 4.89 -2.01 1.29
N THR A 241 4.69 -1.68 0.00
CA THR A 241 3.57 -0.84 -0.43
C THR A 241 2.86 -1.43 -1.65
N LEU A 242 1.58 -1.12 -1.79
CA LEU A 242 0.83 -1.52 -2.97
C LEU A 242 1.40 -0.84 -4.22
N ALA A 243 1.70 0.46 -4.14
CA ALA A 243 2.21 1.21 -5.29
C ALA A 243 3.46 2.05 -4.98
N ARG A 244 4.28 2.25 -6.02
CA ARG A 244 5.46 3.13 -6.02
C ARG A 244 5.23 4.33 -6.93
N GLY A 245 5.22 5.53 -6.35
CA GLY A 245 5.23 6.77 -7.11
C GLY A 245 6.51 6.86 -7.94
N LEU A 246 6.35 7.00 -9.23
CA LEU A 246 7.46 7.25 -10.13
C LEU A 246 7.93 8.68 -9.85
N GLY A 247 9.19 8.85 -9.44
CA GLY A 247 9.80 10.17 -9.39
C GLY A 247 9.77 10.79 -10.78
N SER A 248 9.55 12.10 -10.89
CA SER A 248 9.81 12.78 -12.16
C SER A 248 11.21 12.36 -12.63
N PRO A 249 11.41 12.05 -13.93
CA PRO A 249 12.74 11.88 -14.48
C PRO A 249 13.54 13.11 -14.06
N GLY A 250 14.71 12.90 -13.44
CA GLY A 250 15.48 13.98 -12.86
C GLY A 250 15.78 15.08 -13.88
N HIS A 251 15.58 16.32 -13.47
CA HIS A 251 16.35 17.45 -13.97
C HIS A 251 17.66 17.50 -13.19
#